data_2bcf466c67b8c5672c5a940457d6652b
#
_entry.id   2bcf466c67b8c5672c5a940457d6652b
#
_cell.length_a   1.000
_cell.length_b   1.000
_cell.length_c   1.000
_cell.angle_alpha   90.00
_cell.angle_beta   90.00
_cell.angle_gamma   90.00
#
_symmetry.space_group_name_H-M   'P 1'
#
loop_
_entity.id
_entity.type
_entity.pdbx_description
1 polymer ?
#
loop_
_entity_poly.entity_id
_entity_poly.type
_entity_poly.pdbx_seq_one_letter_code
_entity_poly.pdbx_strand_id
1 'polypeptide(L)'
;MSMEIHVFFSGLPPLPLAVTKAMEQLGLDFAISDPDSGFELGGFMPMTNGSGMGAIETGTEVYLGSAKEMIDALGIEGIDPKLEHEISFRWGSDFMEGACAIALSVAIAKLTNGVIWEDSSGEVLSIENAVEICHEMTAAGKRQ
;
A
#
# COMPACT_ATOMS: atom_id res chain seq x y z
N MET A 1 -8.87 15.27 -6.63
CA MET A 1 -8.86 13.95 -7.30
C MET A 1 -8.10 12.96 -6.42
N SER A 2 -8.67 11.79 -6.18
CA SER A 2 -8.00 10.77 -5.39
C SER A 2 -7.28 9.76 -6.27
N MET A 3 -6.19 9.23 -5.75
CA MET A 3 -5.39 8.19 -6.38
C MET A 3 -5.61 6.89 -5.61
N GLU A 4 -5.54 5.76 -6.30
CA GLU A 4 -5.73 4.44 -5.70
C GLU A 4 -4.69 3.45 -6.19
N ILE A 5 -4.29 2.55 -5.29
CA ILE A 5 -3.45 1.41 -5.62
C ILE A 5 -4.06 0.19 -4.92
N HIS A 6 -4.01 -0.96 -5.58
CA HIS A 6 -4.67 -2.18 -5.11
C HIS A 6 -3.68 -3.32 -5.04
N VAL A 7 -3.83 -4.18 -4.02
CA VAL A 7 -3.09 -5.44 -3.94
C VAL A 7 -4.11 -6.57 -3.91
N PHE A 8 -3.97 -7.48 -4.84
CA PHE A 8 -4.81 -8.70 -4.92
C PHE A 8 -4.02 -9.87 -4.38
N PHE A 9 -4.59 -10.63 -3.45
CA PHE A 9 -3.87 -11.70 -2.77
C PHE A 9 -4.82 -12.79 -2.27
N SER A 10 -4.26 -13.92 -1.85
CA SER A 10 -4.99 -15.01 -1.22
C SER A 10 -4.48 -15.22 0.20
N GLY A 11 -5.31 -15.83 1.04
CA GLY A 11 -4.97 -16.11 2.43
C GLY A 11 -5.32 -14.95 3.36
N LEU A 12 -4.85 -15.03 4.58
CA LEU A 12 -5.12 -14.00 5.59
C LEU A 12 -4.33 -12.72 5.31
N PRO A 13 -4.93 -11.53 5.58
CA PRO A 13 -4.17 -10.29 5.53
C PRO A 13 -3.00 -10.33 6.50
N PRO A 14 -1.82 -9.82 6.10
CA PRO A 14 -0.67 -9.78 7.00
C PRO A 14 -0.94 -8.89 8.22
N LEU A 15 -0.30 -9.23 9.33
CA LEU A 15 -0.37 -8.40 10.54
C LEU A 15 0.43 -7.11 10.34
N PRO A 16 -0.02 -5.99 10.94
CA PRO A 16 0.70 -4.70 10.82
C PRO A 16 2.18 -4.76 11.18
N LEU A 17 2.55 -5.52 12.21
CA LEU A 17 3.98 -5.66 12.58
C LEU A 17 4.78 -6.35 11.48
N ALA A 18 4.22 -7.36 10.83
CA ALA A 18 4.87 -8.05 9.73
C ALA A 18 5.04 -7.11 8.53
N VAL A 19 4.04 -6.28 8.26
CA VAL A 19 4.08 -5.29 7.17
C VAL A 19 5.16 -4.24 7.44
N THR A 20 5.23 -3.70 8.66
CA THR A 20 6.28 -2.75 9.04
C THR A 20 7.67 -3.35 8.86
N LYS A 21 7.85 -4.59 9.33
CA LYS A 21 9.13 -5.28 9.18
C LYS A 21 9.51 -5.49 7.71
N ALA A 22 8.54 -5.84 6.88
CA ALA A 22 8.77 -6.01 5.44
C ALA A 22 9.17 -4.68 4.79
N MET A 23 8.54 -3.56 5.16
CA MET A 23 8.93 -2.25 4.67
C MET A 23 10.38 -1.94 5.02
N GLU A 24 10.79 -2.19 6.27
CA GLU A 24 12.18 -1.99 6.70
C GLU A 24 13.15 -2.83 5.86
N GLN A 25 12.83 -4.09 5.65
CA GLN A 25 13.67 -5.01 4.86
C GLN A 25 13.81 -4.58 3.41
N LEU A 26 12.82 -3.88 2.88
CA LEU A 26 12.82 -3.35 1.51
C LEU A 26 13.51 -1.98 1.41
N GLY A 27 14.01 -1.45 2.52
CA GLY A 27 14.63 -0.13 2.53
C GLY A 27 13.65 1.03 2.49
N LEU A 28 12.39 0.77 2.87
CA LEU A 28 11.35 1.77 2.94
C LEU A 28 11.22 2.23 4.39
N ASP A 29 11.46 3.51 4.62
CA ASP A 29 11.54 4.06 5.99
C ASP A 29 10.16 4.48 6.50
N PHE A 30 9.25 3.50 6.58
CA PHE A 30 7.88 3.69 7.06
C PHE A 30 7.55 2.68 8.15
N ALA A 31 6.69 3.10 9.07
CA ALA A 31 6.16 2.23 10.10
C ALA A 31 4.67 2.55 10.33
N ILE A 32 3.89 1.50 10.61
CA ILE A 32 2.50 1.67 11.02
C ILE A 32 2.52 2.13 12.48
N SER A 33 1.86 3.27 12.78
CA SER A 33 1.92 3.90 14.08
C SER A 33 1.22 3.09 15.18
N ASP A 34 0.12 2.42 14.82
CA ASP A 34 -0.62 1.58 15.75
C ASP A 34 -0.61 0.12 15.27
N PRO A 35 0.31 -0.70 15.81
CA PRO A 35 0.44 -2.09 15.37
C PRO A 35 -0.75 -2.98 15.76
N ASP A 36 -1.63 -2.51 16.64
CA ASP A 36 -2.83 -3.24 17.03
C ASP A 36 -4.00 -2.96 16.05
N SER A 37 -3.85 -1.99 15.17
CA SER A 37 -4.84 -1.62 14.16
C SER A 37 -4.72 -2.56 12.96
N GLY A 38 -5.74 -3.38 12.72
CA GLY A 38 -5.76 -4.28 11.56
C GLY A 38 -6.30 -3.59 10.31
N PHE A 39 -5.97 -4.17 9.16
CA PHE A 39 -6.44 -3.62 7.86
C PHE A 39 -7.94 -3.79 7.68
N GLU A 40 -8.55 -4.76 8.33
CA GLU A 40 -9.98 -5.06 8.22
C GLU A 40 -10.88 -3.98 8.81
N LEU A 41 -10.33 -3.09 9.63
CA LEU A 41 -11.12 -2.00 10.19
C LEU A 41 -11.45 -0.91 9.16
N GLY A 42 -10.62 -0.79 8.14
CA GLY A 42 -10.78 0.25 7.12
C GLY A 42 -10.52 1.66 7.66
N GLY A 43 -10.60 2.64 6.77
CA GLY A 43 -10.40 4.03 7.13
C GLY A 43 -8.93 4.46 7.14
N PHE A 44 -8.65 5.58 7.77
CA PHE A 44 -7.31 6.15 7.79
C PHE A 44 -6.35 5.34 8.68
N MET A 45 -5.21 4.95 8.13
CA MET A 45 -4.16 4.24 8.86
C MET A 45 -2.99 5.17 9.10
N PRO A 46 -2.76 5.61 10.35
CA PRO A 46 -1.63 6.47 10.68
C PRO A 46 -0.29 5.75 10.53
N MET A 47 0.68 6.46 9.97
CA MET A 47 2.02 5.93 9.74
C MET A 47 3.05 7.02 10.02
N THR A 48 4.31 6.61 10.18
CA THR A 48 5.43 7.53 10.29
C THR A 48 6.46 7.24 9.19
N ASN A 49 7.05 8.30 8.66
CA ASN A 49 8.23 8.21 7.79
C ASN A 49 9.43 8.69 8.58
N GLY A 50 10.46 7.87 8.67
CA GLY A 50 11.63 8.17 9.47
C GLY A 50 11.47 7.79 10.92
N SER A 51 12.44 8.18 11.75
CA SER A 51 12.48 7.89 13.17
C SER A 51 13.03 9.08 13.96
N GLY A 52 12.75 9.08 15.27
CA GLY A 52 13.22 10.15 16.15
C GLY A 52 12.53 11.48 15.92
N MET A 53 13.24 12.57 16.21
CA MET A 53 12.67 13.93 16.15
C MET A 53 12.37 14.42 14.74
N GLY A 54 13.01 13.80 13.74
CA GLY A 54 12.76 14.14 12.33
C GLY A 54 11.67 13.33 11.68
N ALA A 55 10.97 12.45 12.42
CA ALA A 55 9.93 11.60 11.86
C ALA A 55 8.72 12.45 11.41
N ILE A 56 8.18 12.10 10.25
CA ILE A 56 7.02 12.76 9.68
C ILE A 56 5.79 11.89 9.96
N GLU A 57 4.78 12.49 10.58
CA GLU A 57 3.48 11.83 10.77
C GLU A 57 2.69 11.92 9.48
N THR A 58 2.18 10.78 9.03
CA THR A 58 1.47 10.66 7.76
C THR A 58 0.48 9.49 7.83
N GLY A 59 0.10 8.93 6.71
CA GLY A 59 -0.80 7.79 6.64
C GLY A 59 -1.52 7.73 5.31
N THR A 60 -2.44 6.79 5.21
CA THR A 60 -3.26 6.62 4.00
C THR A 60 -4.59 5.98 4.37
N GLU A 61 -5.59 6.14 3.52
CA GLU A 61 -6.86 5.45 3.68
C GLU A 61 -6.72 4.01 3.18
N VAL A 62 -7.31 3.06 3.92
CA VAL A 62 -7.21 1.64 3.66
C VAL A 62 -8.60 1.02 3.58
N TYR A 63 -8.80 0.14 2.60
CA TYR A 63 -10.03 -0.61 2.43
C TYR A 63 -9.71 -2.07 2.09
N LEU A 64 -10.37 -2.99 2.77
CA LEU A 64 -10.23 -4.44 2.52
C LEU A 64 -11.53 -4.94 1.89
N GLY A 65 -11.43 -5.69 0.81
CA GLY A 65 -12.58 -6.20 0.12
C GLY A 65 -12.33 -7.50 -0.63
N SER A 66 -13.23 -7.83 -1.54
CA SER A 66 -13.17 -9.01 -2.39
C SER A 66 -12.42 -8.68 -3.68
N ALA A 67 -11.44 -9.53 -4.04
CA ALA A 67 -10.71 -9.39 -5.29
C ALA A 67 -11.68 -9.47 -6.48
N LYS A 68 -12.58 -10.42 -6.48
CA LYS A 68 -13.54 -10.61 -7.57
C LYS A 68 -14.44 -9.37 -7.78
N GLU A 69 -14.98 -8.83 -6.69
CA GLU A 69 -15.84 -7.66 -6.79
C GLU A 69 -15.10 -6.45 -7.34
N MET A 70 -13.85 -6.24 -6.90
CA MET A 70 -13.05 -5.11 -7.35
C MET A 70 -12.61 -5.28 -8.80
N ILE A 71 -12.18 -6.48 -9.19
CA ILE A 71 -11.79 -6.79 -10.57
C ILE A 71 -12.97 -6.54 -11.52
N ASP A 72 -14.17 -7.00 -11.15
CA ASP A 72 -15.37 -6.80 -11.95
C ASP A 72 -15.75 -5.31 -12.03
N ALA A 73 -15.69 -4.61 -10.90
CA ALA A 73 -16.07 -3.20 -10.84
C ALA A 73 -15.13 -2.30 -11.66
N LEU A 74 -13.83 -2.61 -11.68
CA LEU A 74 -12.83 -1.81 -12.40
C LEU A 74 -12.56 -2.31 -13.82
N GLY A 75 -13.11 -3.48 -14.18
CA GLY A 75 -12.87 -4.06 -15.51
C GLY A 75 -11.43 -4.50 -15.73
N ILE A 76 -10.76 -4.97 -14.67
CA ILE A 76 -9.35 -5.38 -14.75
C ILE A 76 -9.24 -6.73 -15.43
N GLU A 77 -8.30 -6.85 -16.37
CA GLU A 77 -8.00 -8.11 -17.05
C GLU A 77 -6.62 -8.61 -16.67
N GLY A 78 -6.41 -9.92 -16.77
CA GLY A 78 -5.09 -10.53 -16.58
C GLY A 78 -4.72 -10.81 -15.13
N ILE A 79 -5.63 -10.62 -14.19
CA ILE A 79 -5.40 -10.98 -12.78
C ILE A 79 -5.89 -12.41 -12.56
N ASP A 80 -5.09 -13.20 -11.83
CA ASP A 80 -5.42 -14.60 -11.52
C ASP A 80 -6.75 -14.66 -10.76
N PRO A 81 -7.77 -15.36 -11.29
CA PRO A 81 -9.08 -15.44 -10.64
C PRO A 81 -9.07 -16.20 -9.31
N LYS A 82 -8.00 -16.88 -8.98
CA LYS A 82 -7.85 -17.58 -7.70
C LYS A 82 -7.52 -16.64 -6.54
N LEU A 83 -7.12 -15.40 -6.81
CA LEU A 83 -6.87 -14.42 -5.77
C LEU A 83 -8.19 -14.03 -5.13
N GLU A 84 -8.25 -14.08 -3.79
CA GLU A 84 -9.50 -13.98 -3.04
C GLU A 84 -9.78 -12.58 -2.51
N HIS A 85 -8.74 -11.86 -2.09
CA HIS A 85 -8.85 -10.61 -1.36
C HIS A 85 -8.22 -9.45 -2.09
N GLU A 86 -8.67 -8.26 -1.76
CA GLU A 86 -8.13 -7.02 -2.26
C GLU A 86 -7.96 -6.05 -1.09
N ILE A 87 -6.78 -5.43 -0.99
CA ILE A 87 -6.57 -4.28 -0.13
C ILE A 87 -6.29 -3.10 -1.05
N SER A 88 -7.02 -2.01 -0.86
CA SER A 88 -6.77 -0.78 -1.61
C SER A 88 -6.34 0.33 -0.67
N PHE A 89 -5.52 1.22 -1.19
CA PHE A 89 -5.04 2.40 -0.50
C PHE A 89 -5.38 3.61 -1.34
N ARG A 90 -5.88 4.66 -0.68
CA ARG A 90 -6.34 5.87 -1.35
C ARG A 90 -5.70 7.09 -0.72
N TRP A 91 -5.26 8.02 -1.57
CA TRP A 91 -4.69 9.30 -1.13
C TRP A 91 -5.06 10.41 -2.12
N GLY A 92 -4.87 11.65 -1.70
CA GLY A 92 -5.12 12.82 -2.54
C GLY A 92 -3.84 13.39 -3.12
N SER A 93 -3.62 14.68 -2.93
CA SER A 93 -2.47 15.40 -3.50
C SER A 93 -1.21 15.36 -2.65
N ASP A 94 -1.26 14.76 -1.46
CA ASP A 94 -0.10 14.66 -0.56
C ASP A 94 0.82 13.51 -1.01
N PHE A 95 2.03 13.87 -1.44
CA PHE A 95 3.00 12.87 -1.91
C PHE A 95 3.46 11.91 -0.81
N MET A 96 3.54 12.36 0.44
CA MET A 96 3.94 11.48 1.53
C MET A 96 2.87 10.41 1.81
N GLU A 97 1.60 10.78 1.73
CA GLU A 97 0.51 9.81 1.84
C GLU A 97 0.54 8.81 0.69
N GLY A 98 0.83 9.27 -0.52
CA GLY A 98 1.03 8.38 -1.66
C GLY A 98 2.19 7.42 -1.46
N ALA A 99 3.29 7.89 -0.91
CA ALA A 99 4.43 7.05 -0.59
C ALA A 99 4.05 5.98 0.44
N CYS A 100 3.23 6.33 1.45
CA CYS A 100 2.68 5.37 2.41
C CYS A 100 1.89 4.27 1.72
N ALA A 101 0.99 4.66 0.83
CA ALA A 101 0.13 3.73 0.10
C ALA A 101 0.97 2.73 -0.70
N ILE A 102 2.00 3.21 -1.38
CA ILE A 102 2.85 2.34 -2.19
C ILE A 102 3.74 1.46 -1.30
N ALA A 103 4.27 1.99 -0.21
CA ALA A 103 5.08 1.22 0.73
C ALA A 103 4.30 0.04 1.32
N LEU A 104 3.05 0.29 1.74
CA LEU A 104 2.17 -0.76 2.24
C LEU A 104 1.87 -1.79 1.17
N SER A 105 1.59 -1.35 -0.05
CA SER A 105 1.28 -2.23 -1.18
C SER A 105 2.43 -3.17 -1.49
N VAL A 106 3.65 -2.66 -1.52
CA VAL A 106 4.86 -3.45 -1.79
C VAL A 106 5.07 -4.49 -0.70
N ALA A 107 4.96 -4.08 0.56
CA ALA A 107 5.15 -4.97 1.71
C ALA A 107 4.12 -6.10 1.71
N ILE A 108 2.86 -5.77 1.49
CA ILE A 108 1.78 -6.76 1.48
C ILE A 108 1.95 -7.71 0.29
N ALA A 109 2.26 -7.20 -0.90
CA ALA A 109 2.49 -8.05 -2.06
C ALA A 109 3.65 -9.02 -1.83
N LYS A 110 4.72 -8.55 -1.19
CA LYS A 110 5.86 -9.41 -0.87
C LYS A 110 5.48 -10.51 0.12
N LEU A 111 4.74 -10.17 1.17
CA LEU A 111 4.35 -11.12 2.22
C LEU A 111 3.32 -12.15 1.75
N THR A 112 2.46 -11.77 0.80
CA THR A 112 1.37 -12.63 0.33
C THR A 112 1.62 -13.24 -1.05
N ASN A 113 2.71 -12.86 -1.70
CA ASN A 113 2.97 -13.18 -3.10
C ASN A 113 1.84 -12.66 -4.01
N GLY A 114 1.29 -11.52 -3.64
CA GLY A 114 0.17 -10.90 -4.32
C GLY A 114 0.59 -10.04 -5.52
N VAL A 115 -0.41 -9.42 -6.15
CA VAL A 115 -0.24 -8.60 -7.35
C VAL A 115 -0.63 -7.17 -7.03
N ILE A 116 0.23 -6.22 -7.39
CA ILE A 116 -0.03 -4.78 -7.24
C ILE A 116 -0.59 -4.25 -8.56
N TRP A 117 -1.75 -3.59 -8.49
CA TRP A 117 -2.37 -2.95 -9.65
C TRP A 117 -2.57 -1.46 -9.35
N GLU A 118 -2.09 -0.62 -10.24
CA GLU A 118 -2.13 0.82 -10.06
C GLU A 118 -3.19 1.43 -10.98
N ASP A 119 -4.15 2.16 -10.38
CA ASP A 119 -5.34 2.64 -11.08
C ASP A 119 -5.04 3.69 -12.14
N SER A 120 -4.14 4.63 -11.89
CA SER A 120 -3.89 5.73 -12.80
C SER A 120 -3.25 5.28 -14.12
N SER A 121 -2.38 4.26 -14.08
CA SER A 121 -1.77 3.69 -15.29
C SER A 121 -2.55 2.50 -15.84
N GLY A 122 -3.38 1.87 -15.00
CA GLY A 122 -4.08 0.64 -15.37
C GLY A 122 -3.15 -0.55 -15.54
N GLU A 123 -2.01 -0.56 -14.84
CA GLU A 123 -0.98 -1.57 -15.01
C GLU A 123 -0.64 -2.30 -13.71
N VAL A 124 -0.17 -3.54 -13.87
CA VAL A 124 0.43 -4.30 -12.78
C VAL A 124 1.84 -3.76 -12.56
N LEU A 125 2.16 -3.46 -11.31
CA LEU A 125 3.50 -2.99 -10.92
C LEU A 125 4.31 -4.14 -10.35
N SER A 126 5.58 -4.25 -10.75
CA SER A 126 6.53 -5.13 -10.08
C SER A 126 6.90 -4.51 -8.73
N ILE A 127 7.37 -5.36 -7.80
CA ILE A 127 7.86 -4.88 -6.51
C ILE A 127 8.99 -3.85 -6.72
N GLU A 128 9.92 -4.15 -7.65
CA GLU A 128 11.03 -3.26 -7.95
C GLU A 128 10.59 -1.87 -8.41
N ASN A 129 9.66 -1.81 -9.36
CA ASN A 129 9.14 -0.54 -9.86
C ASN A 129 8.38 0.22 -8.78
N ALA A 130 7.59 -0.49 -7.98
CA ALA A 130 6.84 0.13 -6.89
C ALA A 130 7.76 0.72 -5.83
N VAL A 131 8.86 0.03 -5.50
CA VAL A 131 9.87 0.56 -4.56
C VAL A 131 10.48 1.85 -5.11
N GLU A 132 10.83 1.91 -6.40
CA GLU A 132 11.35 3.13 -7.02
C GLU A 132 10.36 4.29 -6.93
N ILE A 133 9.10 4.03 -7.26
CA ILE A 133 8.05 5.04 -7.19
C ILE A 133 7.89 5.53 -5.75
N CYS A 134 7.93 4.62 -4.77
CA CYS A 134 7.85 4.98 -3.36
C CYS A 134 8.98 5.93 -2.96
N HIS A 135 10.20 5.66 -3.37
CA HIS A 135 11.35 6.54 -3.07
C HIS A 135 11.19 7.91 -3.72
N GLU A 136 10.72 7.98 -4.96
CA GLU A 136 10.48 9.24 -5.66
C GLU A 136 9.40 10.06 -4.95
N MET A 137 8.31 9.42 -4.56
CA MET A 137 7.21 10.10 -3.86
C MET A 137 7.63 10.55 -2.45
N THR A 138 8.44 9.75 -1.76
CA THR A 138 8.98 10.13 -0.44
C THR A 138 9.83 11.39 -0.57
N ALA A 139 10.71 11.45 -1.56
CA ALA A 139 11.55 12.62 -1.81
C ALA A 139 10.69 13.84 -2.14
N ALA A 140 9.67 13.68 -2.98
CA ALA A 140 8.73 14.77 -3.32
C ALA A 140 7.95 15.22 -2.09
N GLY A 141 7.52 14.29 -1.23
CA GLY A 141 6.79 14.61 -0.01
C GLY A 141 7.62 15.41 0.99
N LYS A 142 8.91 15.14 1.07
CA LYS A 142 9.81 15.91 1.94
C LYS A 142 10.05 17.33 1.46
N ARG A 143 9.78 17.60 0.17
CA ARG A 143 9.91 18.95 -0.41
C ARG A 143 8.63 19.77 -0.35
N GLN A 144 7.51 19.14 -0.02
CA GLN A 144 6.23 19.84 0.08
C GLN A 144 6.18 20.84 1.23
#